data_68f6dae9e26c88199255e143bbd1c519
#
_entry.id   68f6dae9e26c88199255e143bbd1c519
#
_cell.length_a   1.000
_cell.length_b   1.000
_cell.length_c   1.000
_cell.angle_alpha   90.00
_cell.angle_beta   90.00
_cell.angle_gamma   90.00
#
_symmetry.space_group_name_H-M   'P 1'
#
loop_
_entity.id
_entity.type
_entity.pdbx_description
1 polymer ?
#
loop_
_entity_poly.entity_id
_entity_poly.type
_entity_poly.pdbx_seq_one_letter_code
_entity_poly.pdbx_strand_id
1 'polypeptide(L)'
;SNHIITPETETSTHYHWAFARNYKLDEDKVSEVLAEGGLRTFMEDVVVLERQQESLRVVGERPVVDINIDNAPLQFRRILEDRIAQENGVVANE
;
A
#
# COMPACT_ATOMS: atom_id res chain seq x y z
N SER A 1 4.35 7.80 9.76
CA SER A 1 3.14 6.98 9.54
C SER A 1 3.51 5.51 9.41
N ASN A 2 2.59 4.64 9.83
CA ASN A 2 2.66 3.21 9.62
C ASN A 2 1.48 2.81 8.73
N HIS A 3 1.73 1.93 7.77
CA HIS A 3 0.73 1.42 6.85
C HIS A 3 0.79 -0.11 6.88
N ILE A 4 -0.33 -0.75 7.17
CA ILE A 4 -0.44 -2.20 7.27
C ILE A 4 -1.50 -2.65 6.28
N ILE A 5 -1.08 -3.43 5.31
CA ILE A 5 -1.91 -3.96 4.23
C ILE A 5 -2.05 -5.45 4.46
N THR A 6 -3.29 -5.92 4.66
CA THR A 6 -3.59 -7.32 4.91
C THR A 6 -4.55 -7.83 3.84
N PRO A 7 -4.14 -8.77 2.98
CA PRO A 7 -5.02 -9.37 1.99
C PRO A 7 -6.24 -10.03 2.64
N GLU A 8 -7.41 -9.86 2.05
CA GLU A 8 -8.65 -10.48 2.46
C GLU A 8 -9.15 -11.48 1.41
N THR A 9 -9.25 -11.03 0.15
CA THR A 9 -9.62 -11.85 -1.01
C THR A 9 -8.67 -11.55 -2.17
N GLU A 10 -8.92 -12.13 -3.34
CA GLU A 10 -8.17 -11.80 -4.56
C GLU A 10 -8.30 -10.33 -4.99
N THR A 11 -9.36 -9.66 -4.56
CA THR A 11 -9.68 -8.29 -5.00
C THR A 11 -9.96 -7.32 -3.86
N SER A 12 -9.82 -7.76 -2.61
CA SER A 12 -10.02 -6.91 -1.44
C SER A 12 -8.88 -7.03 -0.45
N THR A 13 -8.63 -5.94 0.25
CA THR A 13 -7.52 -5.80 1.19
C THR A 13 -7.97 -4.94 2.37
N HIS A 14 -7.67 -5.38 3.58
CA HIS A 14 -7.77 -4.51 4.75
C HIS A 14 -6.59 -3.56 4.78
N TYR A 15 -6.87 -2.28 4.91
CA TYR A 15 -5.87 -1.23 5.01
C TYR A 15 -5.98 -0.52 6.34
N HIS A 16 -4.97 -0.71 7.18
CA HIS A 16 -4.85 -0.05 8.48
C HIS A 16 -3.71 0.96 8.43
N TRP A 17 -3.92 2.10 9.04
CA TRP A 17 -2.88 3.11 9.14
C TRP A 17 -2.87 3.76 10.52
N ALA A 18 -1.70 4.26 10.92
CA ALA A 18 -1.51 4.97 12.17
C ALA A 18 -0.47 6.07 12.03
N PHE A 19 -0.69 7.17 12.71
CA PHE A 19 0.30 8.22 12.90
C PHE A 19 0.80 8.22 14.34
N ALA A 20 2.13 8.22 14.50
CA ALA A 20 2.77 8.50 15.77
C ALA A 20 3.43 9.89 15.69
N ARG A 21 3.27 10.69 16.72
CA ARG A 21 3.90 12.01 16.85
C ARG A 21 4.65 12.13 18.18
N ASN A 22 5.72 12.89 18.16
CA ASN A 22 6.53 13.20 19.35
C ASN A 22 6.59 14.71 19.66
N TYR A 23 5.60 15.44 19.16
CA TYR A 23 5.48 16.90 19.36
C TYR A 23 4.04 17.22 19.77
N LYS A 24 3.86 18.32 20.52
CA LYS A 24 2.55 18.81 20.97
C LYS A 24 1.68 17.71 21.60
N LEU A 25 2.28 16.91 22.48
CA LEU A 25 1.63 15.73 23.07
C LEU A 25 0.46 16.07 23.99
N ASP A 26 0.43 17.29 24.49
CA ASP A 26 -0.59 17.91 25.33
C ASP A 26 -1.75 18.54 24.55
N GLU A 27 -1.67 18.57 23.22
CA GLU A 27 -2.69 19.14 22.35
C GLU A 27 -3.49 18.03 21.61
N ASP A 28 -4.61 17.57 22.19
CA ASP A 28 -5.47 16.51 21.60
C ASP A 28 -5.98 16.90 20.20
N LYS A 29 -6.30 18.18 20.02
CA LYS A 29 -6.77 18.71 18.73
C LYS A 29 -5.80 18.45 17.57
N VAL A 30 -4.50 18.39 17.84
CA VAL A 30 -3.51 18.04 16.80
C VAL A 30 -3.70 16.60 16.33
N SER A 31 -4.02 15.68 17.23
CA SER A 31 -4.32 14.28 16.87
C SER A 31 -5.58 14.18 16.01
N GLU A 32 -6.63 14.92 16.35
CA GLU A 32 -7.88 14.97 15.58
C GLU A 32 -7.63 15.49 14.16
N VAL A 33 -6.94 16.61 14.01
CA VAL A 33 -6.60 17.20 12.70
C VAL A 33 -5.76 16.24 11.84
N LEU A 34 -4.79 15.55 12.45
CA LEU A 34 -3.98 14.57 11.73
C LEU A 34 -4.82 13.35 11.29
N ALA A 35 -5.71 12.87 12.15
CA ALA A 35 -6.59 11.74 11.83
C ALA A 35 -7.56 12.10 10.70
N GLU A 36 -8.23 13.25 10.77
CA GLU A 36 -9.15 13.73 9.74
C GLU A 36 -8.43 13.98 8.40
N GLY A 37 -7.27 14.61 8.44
CA GLY A 37 -6.44 14.86 7.25
C GLY A 37 -5.98 13.56 6.60
N GLY A 38 -5.50 12.61 7.40
CA GLY A 38 -5.10 11.29 6.94
C GLY A 38 -6.26 10.52 6.31
N LEU A 39 -7.40 10.47 7.00
CA LEU A 39 -8.59 9.79 6.49
C LEU A 39 -9.02 10.36 5.12
N ARG A 40 -9.10 11.67 5.00
CA ARG A 40 -9.47 12.32 3.74
C ARG A 40 -8.50 11.96 2.60
N THR A 41 -7.20 12.05 2.85
CA THR A 41 -6.18 11.74 1.84
C THR A 41 -6.28 10.28 1.40
N PHE A 42 -6.38 9.34 2.34
CA PHE A 42 -6.43 7.92 2.00
C PHE A 42 -7.75 7.51 1.33
N MET A 43 -8.85 8.21 1.62
CA MET A 43 -10.11 7.97 0.89
C MET A 43 -10.04 8.42 -0.58
N GLU A 44 -9.24 9.44 -0.91
CA GLU A 44 -8.95 9.79 -2.30
C GLU A 44 -8.20 8.66 -3.02
N ASP A 45 -7.21 8.05 -2.36
CA ASP A 45 -6.47 6.90 -2.88
C ASP A 45 -7.36 5.68 -3.09
N VAL A 46 -8.28 5.39 -2.16
CA VAL A 46 -9.23 4.28 -2.27
C VAL A 46 -10.04 4.39 -3.57
N VAL A 47 -10.58 5.56 -3.88
CA VAL A 47 -11.37 5.78 -5.11
C VAL A 47 -10.53 5.49 -6.37
N VAL A 48 -9.26 5.87 -6.38
CA VAL A 48 -8.36 5.63 -7.52
C VAL A 48 -8.06 4.14 -7.65
N LEU A 49 -7.75 3.47 -6.54
CA LEU A 49 -7.42 2.04 -6.52
C LEU A 49 -8.60 1.15 -6.94
N GLU A 50 -9.82 1.47 -6.49
CA GLU A 50 -11.03 0.75 -6.89
C GLU A 50 -11.29 0.87 -8.39
N ARG A 51 -11.09 2.06 -8.95
CA ARG A 51 -11.21 2.27 -10.41
C ARG A 51 -10.10 1.58 -11.18
N GLN A 52 -8.89 1.55 -10.65
CA GLN A 52 -7.78 0.81 -11.24
C GLN A 52 -8.10 -0.69 -11.26
N GLN A 53 -8.61 -1.25 -10.16
CA GLN A 53 -9.02 -2.66 -10.08
C GLN A 53 -10.09 -3.00 -11.13
N GLU A 54 -11.09 -2.14 -11.30
CA GLU A 54 -12.10 -2.32 -12.33
C GLU A 54 -11.50 -2.26 -13.75
N SER A 55 -10.57 -1.36 -13.99
CA SER A 55 -9.86 -1.28 -15.26
C SER A 55 -9.07 -2.56 -15.56
N LEU A 56 -8.35 -3.09 -14.58
CA LEU A 56 -7.60 -4.35 -14.69
C LEU A 56 -8.55 -5.53 -14.99
N ARG A 57 -9.71 -5.57 -14.34
CA ARG A 57 -10.72 -6.61 -14.59
C ARG A 57 -11.23 -6.60 -16.04
N VAL A 58 -11.41 -5.42 -16.64
CA VAL A 58 -11.94 -5.27 -18.01
C VAL A 58 -10.86 -5.49 -19.06
N VAL A 59 -9.68 -4.96 -18.83
CA VAL A 59 -8.61 -4.89 -19.84
C VAL A 59 -7.60 -6.02 -19.69
N GLY A 60 -7.55 -6.68 -18.52
CA GLY A 60 -6.53 -7.64 -18.13
C GLY A 60 -5.24 -6.94 -17.67
N GLU A 61 -4.30 -7.76 -17.20
CA GLU A 61 -2.99 -7.29 -16.81
C GLU A 61 -2.22 -6.74 -18.01
N ARG A 62 -1.65 -5.55 -17.85
CA ARG A 62 -0.77 -4.94 -18.84
C ARG A 62 0.62 -4.81 -18.27
N PRO A 63 1.66 -4.81 -19.12
CA PRO A 63 3.00 -4.48 -18.67
C PRO A 63 3.00 -3.13 -17.97
N VAL A 64 3.52 -3.11 -16.76
CA VAL A 64 3.70 -1.86 -15.99
C VAL A 64 4.88 -1.11 -16.62
N VAL A 65 4.69 0.16 -16.93
CA VAL A 65 5.78 1.03 -17.39
C VAL A 65 6.38 1.70 -16.17
N ASP A 66 7.57 1.27 -15.80
CA ASP A 66 8.31 1.86 -14.70
C ASP A 66 9.08 3.09 -15.16
N ILE A 67 9.06 4.14 -14.36
CA ILE A 67 9.83 5.37 -14.59
C ILE A 67 10.88 5.55 -13.48
N ASN A 68 11.82 6.46 -13.68
CA ASN A 68 12.95 6.65 -12.77
C ASN A 68 12.57 6.92 -11.31
N ILE A 69 11.38 7.45 -11.05
CA ILE A 69 10.86 7.71 -9.70
C ILE A 69 10.34 6.44 -9.01
N ASP A 70 10.13 5.35 -9.75
CA ASP A 70 9.52 4.11 -9.25
C ASP A 70 10.55 3.15 -8.59
N ASN A 71 11.77 3.60 -8.32
CA ASN A 71 12.81 2.74 -7.75
C ASN A 71 12.40 2.07 -6.43
N ALA A 72 11.75 2.80 -5.53
CA ALA A 72 11.30 2.23 -4.25
C ALA A 72 10.19 1.17 -4.41
N PRO A 73 9.12 1.39 -5.19
CA PRO A 73 8.15 0.36 -5.54
C PRO A 73 8.76 -0.87 -6.22
N LEU A 74 9.73 -0.69 -7.11
CA LEU A 74 10.43 -1.80 -7.77
C LEU A 74 11.21 -2.68 -6.79
N GLN A 75 11.95 -2.06 -5.87
CA GLN A 75 12.65 -2.79 -4.82
C GLN A 75 11.68 -3.52 -3.89
N PHE A 76 10.57 -2.89 -3.52
CA PHE A 76 9.54 -3.51 -2.70
C PHE A 76 8.96 -4.76 -3.38
N ARG A 77 8.62 -4.70 -4.66
CA ARG A 77 8.11 -5.85 -5.43
C ARG A 77 9.10 -7.01 -5.42
N ARG A 78 10.38 -6.76 -5.67
CA ARG A 78 11.43 -7.80 -5.62
C ARG A 78 11.50 -8.48 -4.25
N ILE A 79 11.51 -7.68 -3.17
CA ILE A 79 11.52 -8.22 -1.81
C ILE A 79 10.29 -9.09 -1.55
N LEU A 80 9.13 -8.65 -2.01
CA LEU A 80 7.88 -9.39 -1.84
C LEU A 80 7.89 -10.71 -2.63
N GLU A 81 8.32 -10.68 -3.88
CA GLU A 81 8.47 -11.86 -4.75
C GLU A 81 9.44 -12.88 -4.13
N ASP A 82 10.59 -12.43 -3.62
CA ASP A 82 11.56 -13.28 -2.94
C ASP A 82 10.96 -13.94 -1.68
N ARG A 83 10.16 -13.20 -0.91
CA ARG A 83 9.50 -13.75 0.28
C ARG A 83 8.43 -14.78 -0.07
N ILE A 84 7.62 -14.51 -1.07
CA ILE A 84 6.61 -15.44 -1.58
C ILE A 84 7.28 -16.72 -2.11
N ALA A 85 8.38 -16.59 -2.85
CA ALA A 85 9.14 -17.73 -3.34
C ALA A 85 9.70 -18.60 -2.19
N GLN A 86 10.23 -17.97 -1.14
CA GLN A 86 10.71 -18.67 0.05
C GLN A 86 9.59 -19.43 0.78
N GLU A 87 8.41 -18.82 0.95
CA GLU A 87 7.24 -19.46 1.57
C GLU A 87 6.75 -20.65 0.76
N ASN A 88 6.78 -20.57 -0.56
CA ASN A 88 6.37 -21.64 -1.45
C ASN A 88 7.44 -22.74 -1.64
N GLY A 89 8.58 -22.67 -0.94
CA GLY A 89 9.66 -23.62 -1.05
C GLY A 89 10.42 -23.60 -2.39
N VAL A 90 10.23 -22.56 -3.18
CA VAL A 90 11.00 -22.31 -4.40
C VAL A 90 12.30 -21.64 -3.97
N VAL A 91 13.32 -22.44 -3.72
CA VAL A 91 14.67 -21.90 -3.52
C VAL A 91 15.11 -21.31 -4.85
N ALA A 92 15.33 -20.01 -4.90
CA ALA A 92 16.04 -19.41 -6.03
C ALA A 92 17.45 -20.04 -6.04
N ASN A 93 17.70 -20.94 -6.97
CA ASN A 93 19.05 -21.40 -7.25
C ASN A 93 19.80 -20.20 -7.82
N GLU A 94 20.86 -19.78 -7.11
CA GLU A 94 21.86 -18.84 -7.58
C GLU A 94 22.48 -19.26 -8.92
#